data_5f17fddeaf876f93a53c8d5513e01b3d
#
_entry.id   5f17fddeaf876f93a53c8d5513e01b3d
#
_cell.length_a   1.000
_cell.length_b   1.000
_cell.length_c   1.000
_cell.angle_alpha   90.00
_cell.angle_beta   90.00
_cell.angle_gamma   90.00
#
_symmetry.space_group_name_H-M   'P 1'
#
loop_
_entity.id
_entity.type
_entity.pdbx_description
1 polymer ?
#
loop_
_entity_poly.entity_id
_entity_poly.type
_entity_poly.pdbx_seq_one_letter_code
_entity_poly.pdbx_strand_id
1 'polypeptide(L)'
;DNSIAKSDFDGFSGSLGYEMQEVNDGSVSTYNFQHNVAGLNFYLSGLDSDFENYVTPRGSVIEDGMKADESIVMNSDSAAETGKFGVSKTGDWGYIGMSLSSAERVHGIPFHGEEHDEHEGEEHDDHETMDEDEHEGEEHDEHEGERIFAMTESDIFTLQGSLNLGNGLVNKVDYFLTTSEYSLMEQHAEEQGEEHEGEDHDEHEGHSEEPALFTNDATEFGMIFDLSNDKRTQKISMNFAEEEMVIAGEEAFMQPTMSEEFTIGYFMSQDIGTAHLDFGIRFDDITRDGSVAEMHHEDEDHDEDHEGEEEVEDYSFNYSTTNYSLQLTQSLTDKLSLVLSGTSAERAPGAQELFMNGPHLATRRFEVGNVNLNPEKSNNLDMSLNYSDGGIFAKYTVYVNNVNDFIYLLDESDEDHEEHEEEHGGLTLAEYLQNDAKFTGYEFELGNSYQLENGTLTATVGLDAVEGKLKDSQMFVPRMMPKRRFMNLDYVSGDYSAGVSYKEVQPQDNVAEGETGTDGYRMLDLDASKSYDLGDGVTFRSSVFIKNLLDETARNHTSFVKNEVPLAGRNVGFKFRITF
;
A
#
# COMPACT_ATOMS: atom_id res chain seq x y z
N ASP A 1 -0.21 16.31 9.78
CA ASP A 1 -0.10 17.25 8.68
C ASP A 1 -0.35 18.67 9.18
N ASN A 2 0.59 19.58 8.94
CA ASN A 2 0.51 21.00 9.36
C ASN A 2 0.17 21.94 8.20
N SER A 3 -0.17 21.41 7.03
CA SER A 3 -0.46 22.23 5.83
C SER A 3 -1.59 23.24 6.09
N ILE A 4 -2.56 22.86 6.91
CA ILE A 4 -3.61 23.75 7.41
C ILE A 4 -3.44 23.88 8.92
N ALA A 5 -2.82 24.98 9.37
CA ALA A 5 -2.58 25.22 10.78
C ALA A 5 -3.89 25.45 11.55
N LYS A 6 -4.05 24.75 12.69
CA LYS A 6 -5.20 24.85 13.61
C LYS A 6 -4.98 25.86 14.72
N SER A 7 -3.75 26.35 14.86
CA SER A 7 -3.32 27.43 15.75
C SER A 7 -2.24 28.25 15.04
N ASP A 8 -2.05 29.49 15.46
CA ASP A 8 -1.02 30.34 14.86
C ASP A 8 0.38 29.76 15.02
N PHE A 9 1.17 29.78 13.96
CA PHE A 9 2.59 29.46 14.02
C PHE A 9 3.34 30.54 14.80
N ASP A 10 4.33 30.13 15.59
CA ASP A 10 5.18 31.03 16.37
C ASP A 10 6.36 31.54 15.50
N GLY A 11 6.04 32.53 14.63
CA GLY A 11 7.02 33.14 13.75
C GLY A 11 7.38 32.26 12.53
N PHE A 12 8.62 32.42 12.08
CA PHE A 12 9.17 31.62 10.98
C PHE A 12 9.98 30.44 11.53
N SER A 13 9.71 29.25 11.02
CA SER A 13 10.50 28.06 11.30
C SER A 13 10.54 27.15 10.09
N GLY A 14 11.51 26.26 10.03
CA GLY A 14 11.64 25.36 8.92
C GLY A 14 12.65 24.25 9.14
N SER A 15 12.71 23.33 8.19
CA SER A 15 13.73 22.30 8.14
C SER A 15 14.13 21.98 6.70
N LEU A 16 15.40 21.63 6.52
CA LEU A 16 15.96 21.04 5.31
C LEU A 16 16.53 19.67 5.67
N GLY A 17 16.25 18.66 4.85
CA GLY A 17 16.75 17.30 5.03
C GLY A 17 17.39 16.77 3.78
N TYR A 18 18.41 15.94 3.95
CA TYR A 18 19.03 15.18 2.87
C TYR A 18 19.36 13.78 3.37
N GLU A 19 19.01 12.77 2.56
CA GLU A 19 19.29 11.35 2.80
C GLU A 19 19.99 10.77 1.59
N MET A 20 20.93 9.85 1.83
CA MET A 20 21.54 9.03 0.79
C MET A 20 21.70 7.60 1.29
N GLN A 21 21.61 6.64 0.37
CA GLN A 21 21.71 5.21 0.66
C GLN A 21 22.39 4.45 -0.46
N GLU A 22 23.01 3.31 -0.11
CA GLU A 22 23.90 2.56 -0.99
C GLU A 22 23.16 1.53 -1.86
N VAL A 23 22.11 0.90 -1.33
CA VAL A 23 21.48 -0.28 -1.94
C VAL A 23 20.91 -0.03 -3.35
N ASN A 24 20.61 1.23 -3.68
CA ASN A 24 20.07 1.69 -4.95
C ASN A 24 20.59 3.09 -5.33
N ASP A 25 21.79 3.43 -4.90
CA ASP A 25 22.43 4.75 -5.09
C ASP A 25 21.50 5.95 -4.84
N GLY A 26 20.54 5.74 -3.92
CA GLY A 26 19.38 6.60 -3.74
C GLY A 26 19.66 7.86 -2.94
N SER A 27 18.95 8.93 -3.28
CA SER A 27 18.95 10.18 -2.53
C SER A 27 17.55 10.75 -2.33
N VAL A 28 17.36 11.47 -1.20
CA VAL A 28 16.12 12.17 -0.88
C VAL A 28 16.44 13.54 -0.32
N SER A 29 15.90 14.59 -0.95
CA SER A 29 15.92 15.96 -0.47
C SER A 29 14.54 16.34 0.08
N THR A 30 14.49 16.98 1.24
CA THR A 30 13.23 17.45 1.83
C THR A 30 13.34 18.87 2.32
N TYR A 31 12.24 19.62 2.21
CA TYR A 31 12.13 20.93 2.83
C TYR A 31 10.75 21.12 3.46
N ASN A 32 10.73 21.92 4.52
CA ASN A 32 9.50 22.31 5.20
C ASN A 32 9.67 23.70 5.78
N PHE A 33 8.72 24.59 5.53
CA PHE A 33 8.70 25.96 6.04
C PHE A 33 7.32 26.30 6.54
N GLN A 34 7.26 27.02 7.64
CA GLN A 34 6.02 27.56 8.17
C GLN A 34 6.23 28.96 8.71
N HIS A 35 5.24 29.81 8.53
CA HIS A 35 5.31 31.20 8.97
C HIS A 35 3.92 31.81 9.21
N ASN A 36 3.82 32.60 10.29
CA ASN A 36 2.63 33.45 10.49
C ASN A 36 2.95 34.88 10.06
N VAL A 37 2.14 35.42 9.14
CA VAL A 37 2.25 36.79 8.67
C VAL A 37 0.88 37.47 8.84
N ALA A 38 0.82 38.47 9.71
CA ALA A 38 -0.38 39.27 9.95
C ALA A 38 -1.65 38.45 10.29
N GLY A 39 -1.50 37.33 11.03
CA GLY A 39 -2.57 36.43 11.45
C GLY A 39 -3.02 35.46 10.35
N LEU A 40 -2.22 35.26 9.32
CA LEU A 40 -2.33 34.17 8.35
C LEU A 40 -1.14 33.24 8.51
N ASN A 41 -1.43 31.95 8.62
CA ASN A 41 -0.43 30.90 8.65
C ASN A 41 -0.17 30.42 7.23
N PHE A 42 1.09 30.34 6.85
CA PHE A 42 1.56 29.80 5.59
C PHE A 42 2.41 28.57 5.86
N TYR A 43 2.22 27.55 5.06
CA TYR A 43 2.94 26.30 5.08
C TYR A 43 3.44 25.96 3.68
N LEU A 44 4.68 25.49 3.57
CA LEU A 44 5.27 25.00 2.33
C LEU A 44 6.14 23.79 2.66
N SER A 45 5.95 22.69 1.95
CA SER A 45 6.85 21.54 2.04
C SER A 45 7.02 20.87 0.68
N GLY A 46 8.10 20.11 0.55
CA GLY A 46 8.31 19.27 -0.61
C GLY A 46 9.39 18.23 -0.36
N LEU A 47 9.41 17.27 -1.28
CA LEU A 47 10.34 16.16 -1.33
C LEU A 47 10.73 15.97 -2.79
N ASP A 48 11.99 15.66 -3.00
CA ASP A 48 12.58 15.20 -4.24
C ASP A 48 13.40 13.95 -3.93
N SER A 49 13.18 12.87 -4.66
CA SER A 49 13.86 11.59 -4.45
C SER A 49 14.19 10.93 -5.78
N ASP A 50 15.34 10.26 -5.80
CA ASP A 50 15.85 9.52 -6.94
C ASP A 50 16.54 8.25 -6.43
N PHE A 51 16.13 7.11 -6.97
CA PHE A 51 16.58 5.78 -6.61
C PHE A 51 16.79 4.95 -7.87
N GLU A 52 17.96 4.36 -8.02
CA GLU A 52 18.26 3.37 -9.06
C GLU A 52 17.74 1.98 -8.67
N ASN A 53 17.91 0.98 -9.53
CA ASN A 53 17.58 -0.40 -9.25
C ASN A 53 18.29 -0.89 -7.98
N TYR A 54 17.55 -1.59 -7.10
CA TYR A 54 18.14 -2.02 -5.83
C TYR A 54 18.83 -3.38 -5.93
N VAL A 55 19.88 -3.52 -5.10
CA VAL A 55 20.66 -4.74 -4.98
C VAL A 55 20.05 -5.68 -3.93
N THR A 56 20.01 -6.98 -4.25
CA THR A 56 19.57 -8.07 -3.38
C THR A 56 20.74 -9.02 -3.05
N PRO A 57 20.62 -9.89 -2.05
CA PRO A 57 21.58 -10.99 -1.88
C PRO A 57 21.58 -11.89 -3.11
N ARG A 58 22.78 -12.31 -3.55
CA ARG A 58 22.96 -13.12 -4.75
C ARG A 58 22.13 -14.41 -4.72
N GLY A 59 21.44 -14.74 -5.82
CA GLY A 59 20.56 -15.91 -5.93
C GLY A 59 19.28 -15.78 -5.11
N SER A 60 18.81 -14.56 -4.86
CA SER A 60 17.55 -14.30 -4.17
C SER A 60 16.36 -14.16 -5.13
N VAL A 61 16.58 -13.80 -6.39
CA VAL A 61 15.56 -13.81 -7.44
C VAL A 61 15.29 -15.25 -7.87
N ILE A 62 14.02 -15.60 -8.07
CA ILE A 62 13.57 -16.90 -8.56
C ILE A 62 12.74 -16.63 -9.80
N GLU A 63 13.22 -17.09 -10.96
CA GLU A 63 12.57 -17.04 -12.25
C GLU A 63 12.29 -18.48 -12.70
N ASP A 64 11.09 -18.79 -13.14
CA ASP A 64 10.65 -20.13 -13.59
C ASP A 64 11.01 -21.26 -12.60
N GLY A 65 10.87 -20.96 -11.29
CA GLY A 65 11.21 -21.89 -10.21
C GLY A 65 12.72 -22.10 -10.00
N MET A 66 13.60 -21.42 -10.74
CA MET A 66 15.05 -21.49 -10.61
C MET A 66 15.64 -20.21 -10.02
N LYS A 67 16.74 -20.34 -9.28
CA LYS A 67 17.46 -19.19 -8.73
C LYS A 67 18.30 -18.54 -9.82
N ALA A 68 17.99 -17.30 -10.14
CA ALA A 68 18.81 -16.45 -10.99
C ALA A 68 20.16 -16.12 -10.29
N ASP A 69 21.25 -16.03 -11.05
CA ASP A 69 22.57 -15.66 -10.51
C ASP A 69 22.72 -14.14 -10.32
N GLU A 70 21.71 -13.40 -10.66
CA GLU A 70 21.63 -11.94 -10.54
C GLU A 70 21.46 -11.48 -9.09
N SER A 71 21.88 -10.24 -8.84
CA SER A 71 21.77 -9.59 -7.54
C SER A 71 21.14 -8.19 -7.63
N ILE A 72 20.60 -7.82 -8.79
CA ILE A 72 19.90 -6.56 -9.03
C ILE A 72 18.49 -6.91 -9.46
N VAL A 73 17.51 -6.24 -8.88
CA VAL A 73 16.12 -6.34 -9.34
C VAL A 73 15.93 -5.25 -10.39
N MET A 74 15.84 -5.66 -11.65
CA MET A 74 15.61 -4.74 -12.76
C MET A 74 14.25 -4.06 -12.63
N ASN A 75 14.08 -2.87 -13.24
CA ASN A 75 12.85 -2.08 -13.15
C ASN A 75 12.37 -1.80 -11.71
N SER A 76 13.29 -1.70 -10.74
CA SER A 76 12.98 -1.33 -9.35
C SER A 76 13.41 0.09 -8.99
N ASP A 77 13.81 0.87 -9.99
CA ASP A 77 14.13 2.29 -9.89
C ASP A 77 12.89 3.13 -9.58
N SER A 78 13.07 4.27 -8.92
CA SER A 78 11.97 5.20 -8.71
C SER A 78 12.46 6.63 -8.47
N ALA A 79 11.74 7.61 -9.03
CA ALA A 79 11.92 9.01 -8.75
C ALA A 79 10.58 9.63 -8.32
N ALA A 80 10.60 10.59 -7.40
CA ALA A 80 9.38 11.30 -7.01
C ALA A 80 9.67 12.75 -6.65
N GLU A 81 8.81 13.64 -7.12
CA GLU A 81 8.74 15.04 -6.71
C GLU A 81 7.39 15.31 -6.05
N THR A 82 7.38 15.92 -4.86
CA THR A 82 6.14 16.29 -4.20
C THR A 82 6.22 17.72 -3.69
N GLY A 83 5.13 18.45 -3.81
CA GLY A 83 4.98 19.81 -3.31
C GLY A 83 3.69 19.98 -2.53
N LYS A 84 3.70 20.74 -1.44
CA LYS A 84 2.52 21.06 -0.67
C LYS A 84 2.57 22.50 -0.20
N PHE A 85 1.49 23.23 -0.47
CA PHE A 85 1.29 24.59 0.01
C PHE A 85 -0.01 24.68 0.80
N GLY A 86 0.01 25.39 1.91
CA GLY A 86 -1.18 25.62 2.73
C GLY A 86 -1.26 27.03 3.28
N VAL A 87 -2.49 27.48 3.46
CA VAL A 87 -2.79 28.76 4.11
C VAL A 87 -3.96 28.59 5.06
N SER A 88 -3.88 29.14 6.26
CA SER A 88 -4.97 29.10 7.23
C SER A 88 -5.07 30.36 8.05
N LYS A 89 -6.25 30.59 8.61
CA LYS A 89 -6.54 31.63 9.59
C LYS A 89 -7.18 31.03 10.82
N THR A 90 -6.67 31.39 11.97
CA THR A 90 -7.13 30.90 13.27
C THR A 90 -7.69 32.02 14.14
N GLY A 91 -8.42 31.68 15.18
CA GLY A 91 -8.96 32.61 16.15
C GLY A 91 -9.81 31.91 17.18
N ASP A 92 -10.40 32.67 18.12
CA ASP A 92 -11.29 32.12 19.16
C ASP A 92 -12.53 31.41 18.59
N TRP A 93 -12.91 31.78 17.36
CA TRP A 93 -14.04 31.19 16.62
C TRP A 93 -13.70 29.81 16.02
N GLY A 94 -12.43 29.43 15.99
CA GLY A 94 -11.93 28.21 15.37
C GLY A 94 -10.85 28.50 14.34
N TYR A 95 -10.89 27.76 13.21
CA TYR A 95 -9.97 28.00 12.08
C TYR A 95 -10.64 27.66 10.76
N ILE A 96 -10.06 28.20 9.68
CA ILE A 96 -10.33 27.81 8.30
C ILE A 96 -9.02 27.85 7.53
N GLY A 97 -8.82 26.90 6.64
CA GLY A 97 -7.65 26.88 5.78
C GLY A 97 -7.86 26.01 4.56
N MET A 98 -6.95 26.17 3.60
CA MET A 98 -6.89 25.37 2.38
C MET A 98 -5.46 24.94 2.12
N SER A 99 -5.30 23.80 1.46
CA SER A 99 -4.03 23.33 0.96
C SER A 99 -4.14 22.76 -0.44
N LEU A 100 -3.06 22.88 -1.19
CA LEU A 100 -2.81 22.24 -2.48
C LEU A 100 -1.61 21.33 -2.32
N SER A 101 -1.73 20.11 -2.82
CA SER A 101 -0.64 19.12 -2.85
C SER A 101 -0.55 18.56 -4.25
N SER A 102 0.67 18.49 -4.79
CA SER A 102 0.97 17.85 -6.06
C SER A 102 2.05 16.80 -5.83
N ALA A 103 1.95 15.67 -6.50
CA ALA A 103 2.93 14.61 -6.48
C ALA A 103 3.08 14.01 -7.89
N GLU A 104 4.31 13.96 -8.35
CA GLU A 104 4.71 13.25 -9.57
C GLU A 104 5.65 12.13 -9.16
N ARG A 105 5.44 10.94 -9.73
CA ARG A 105 6.31 9.79 -9.47
C ARG A 105 6.49 8.99 -10.75
N VAL A 106 7.72 8.54 -10.98
CA VAL A 106 8.06 7.52 -11.98
C VAL A 106 8.64 6.35 -11.22
N HIS A 107 8.19 5.14 -11.50
CA HIS A 107 8.77 3.93 -10.91
C HIS A 107 8.74 2.79 -11.92
N GLY A 108 9.81 2.00 -11.93
CA GLY A 108 9.87 0.79 -12.72
C GLY A 108 8.90 -0.27 -12.17
N ILE A 109 8.46 -1.17 -13.03
CA ILE A 109 7.65 -2.35 -12.70
C ILE A 109 8.58 -3.56 -12.79
N PRO A 110 9.06 -4.12 -11.65
CA PRO A 110 10.16 -5.07 -11.61
C PRO A 110 9.87 -6.41 -12.29
N PHE A 111 8.62 -6.72 -12.53
CA PHE A 111 8.24 -7.99 -13.11
C PHE A 111 6.93 -7.81 -13.88
N HIS A 112 7.07 -7.83 -15.19
CA HIS A 112 5.96 -7.72 -16.13
C HIS A 112 5.90 -9.02 -16.94
N GLY A 113 4.70 -9.53 -17.21
CA GLY A 113 4.54 -10.70 -18.06
C GLY A 113 4.94 -10.34 -19.50
N GLU A 114 6.01 -10.91 -20.02
CA GLU A 114 6.28 -10.86 -21.45
C GLU A 114 5.31 -11.83 -22.15
N GLU A 115 4.60 -11.37 -23.17
CA GLU A 115 3.98 -12.26 -24.13
C GLU A 115 5.12 -12.93 -24.91
N HIS A 116 5.46 -14.17 -24.60
CA HIS A 116 6.33 -14.95 -25.45
C HIS A 116 5.55 -15.33 -26.71
N ASP A 117 5.69 -14.55 -27.75
CA ASP A 117 5.43 -15.04 -29.10
C ASP A 117 6.36 -16.24 -29.34
N GLU A 118 5.88 -17.45 -29.07
CA GLU A 118 6.53 -18.67 -29.50
C GLU A 118 6.53 -18.68 -31.04
N HIS A 119 7.60 -18.14 -31.64
CA HIS A 119 7.90 -18.45 -33.02
C HIS A 119 8.13 -19.96 -33.13
N GLU A 120 7.07 -20.72 -33.47
CA GLU A 120 7.21 -22.09 -33.94
C GLU A 120 8.27 -22.13 -35.02
N GLY A 121 9.45 -22.64 -34.64
CA GLY A 121 10.55 -22.86 -35.56
C GLY A 121 10.12 -23.86 -36.62
N GLU A 122 9.87 -23.38 -37.87
CA GLU A 122 9.71 -24.26 -39.02
C GLU A 122 10.93 -25.18 -39.11
N GLU A 123 10.70 -26.49 -38.97
CA GLU A 123 11.68 -27.55 -39.23
C GLU A 123 12.15 -27.46 -40.68
N HIS A 124 13.28 -26.85 -40.92
CA HIS A 124 14.00 -27.00 -42.19
C HIS A 124 14.83 -28.27 -42.17
N ASP A 125 14.27 -29.32 -42.81
CA ASP A 125 14.96 -30.54 -43.22
C ASP A 125 16.11 -30.26 -44.18
N ASP A 126 17.27 -30.83 -43.84
CA ASP A 126 18.39 -31.28 -44.69
C ASP A 126 18.99 -30.38 -45.78
N HIS A 127 20.20 -29.88 -45.52
CA HIS A 127 21.29 -30.03 -46.52
C HIS A 127 22.68 -30.07 -45.85
N GLU A 128 23.32 -31.25 -45.96
CA GLU A 128 24.77 -31.43 -45.79
C GLU A 128 25.56 -30.57 -46.78
N THR A 129 26.53 -29.76 -46.30
CA THR A 129 27.89 -29.71 -46.90
C THR A 129 28.84 -28.97 -45.95
N MET A 130 30.01 -29.59 -45.73
CA MET A 130 31.18 -29.10 -45.01
C MET A 130 31.71 -27.80 -45.61
N ASP A 131 32.08 -26.84 -44.73
CA ASP A 131 33.36 -26.13 -44.80
C ASP A 131 33.67 -25.50 -43.43
N GLU A 132 34.87 -25.81 -42.94
CA GLU A 132 35.46 -25.24 -41.73
C GLU A 132 35.90 -23.80 -42.05
N ASP A 133 35.27 -22.81 -41.39
CA ASP A 133 35.86 -21.49 -41.17
C ASP A 133 35.59 -21.05 -39.75
N GLU A 134 36.67 -20.72 -39.05
CA GLU A 134 36.71 -20.22 -37.69
C GLU A 134 36.00 -18.86 -37.64
N HIS A 135 34.79 -18.82 -37.10
CA HIS A 135 34.18 -17.58 -36.60
C HIS A 135 34.48 -17.43 -35.11
N GLU A 136 35.35 -16.46 -34.82
CA GLU A 136 35.49 -15.88 -33.47
C GLU A 136 34.09 -15.48 -32.97
N GLY A 137 33.72 -15.96 -31.79
CA GLY A 137 32.42 -15.65 -31.18
C GLY A 137 32.30 -14.15 -30.97
N GLU A 138 31.41 -13.54 -31.69
CA GLU A 138 30.80 -12.29 -31.26
C GLU A 138 29.97 -12.63 -30.05
N GLU A 139 30.33 -12.03 -28.92
CA GLU A 139 29.52 -12.04 -27.70
C GLU A 139 28.19 -11.42 -28.12
N HIS A 140 27.12 -12.21 -28.13
CA HIS A 140 25.77 -11.67 -28.20
C HIS A 140 25.62 -10.84 -26.96
N ASP A 141 25.55 -9.51 -27.14
CA ASP A 141 25.10 -8.60 -26.11
C ASP A 141 23.73 -9.12 -25.65
N GLU A 142 23.67 -9.54 -24.40
CA GLU A 142 22.46 -9.94 -23.71
C GLU A 142 21.46 -8.80 -23.90
N HIS A 143 20.27 -9.08 -24.40
CA HIS A 143 19.18 -8.14 -24.47
C HIS A 143 18.98 -7.60 -23.05
N GLU A 144 19.44 -6.36 -22.78
CA GLU A 144 19.05 -5.62 -21.58
C GLU A 144 17.53 -5.52 -21.65
N GLY A 145 16.83 -6.19 -20.72
CA GLY A 145 15.38 -6.28 -20.71
C GLY A 145 14.73 -4.90 -20.84
N GLU A 146 13.68 -4.81 -21.62
CA GLU A 146 12.91 -3.60 -21.85
C GLU A 146 12.53 -2.93 -20.53
N ARG A 147 12.69 -1.60 -20.43
CA ARG A 147 12.30 -0.86 -19.25
C ARG A 147 10.81 -0.65 -19.21
N ILE A 148 10.14 -1.27 -18.27
CA ILE A 148 8.72 -1.08 -18.00
C ILE A 148 8.58 -0.18 -16.79
N PHE A 149 7.75 0.85 -16.89
CA PHE A 149 7.60 1.82 -15.82
C PHE A 149 6.20 2.43 -15.78
N ALA A 150 5.80 2.89 -14.60
CA ALA A 150 4.60 3.66 -14.39
C ALA A 150 4.93 5.11 -14.04
N MET A 151 4.18 6.05 -14.63
CA MET A 151 4.16 7.46 -14.27
C MET A 151 2.88 7.79 -13.52
N THR A 152 3.00 8.34 -12.33
CA THR A 152 1.86 8.72 -11.50
C THR A 152 1.84 10.22 -11.28
N GLU A 153 0.69 10.85 -11.50
CA GLU A 153 0.41 12.23 -11.13
C GLU A 153 -0.76 12.28 -10.15
N SER A 154 -0.68 13.12 -9.14
CA SER A 154 -1.74 13.27 -8.14
C SER A 154 -1.84 14.70 -7.65
N ASP A 155 -2.96 15.34 -7.87
CA ASP A 155 -3.28 16.67 -7.38
C ASP A 155 -4.42 16.62 -6.36
N ILE A 156 -4.20 17.23 -5.20
CA ILE A 156 -5.19 17.23 -4.11
C ILE A 156 -5.43 18.66 -3.63
N PHE A 157 -6.68 19.09 -3.67
CA PHE A 157 -7.13 20.28 -2.98
C PHE A 157 -7.89 19.91 -1.71
N THR A 158 -7.57 20.58 -0.60
CA THR A 158 -8.31 20.42 0.67
C THR A 158 -8.72 21.78 1.22
N LEU A 159 -10.00 21.92 1.55
CA LEU A 159 -10.55 22.98 2.37
C LEU A 159 -10.98 22.38 3.71
N GLN A 160 -10.47 22.88 4.83
CA GLN A 160 -10.76 22.33 6.14
C GLN A 160 -10.98 23.46 7.16
N GLY A 161 -11.87 23.24 8.10
CA GLY A 161 -12.09 24.22 9.15
C GLY A 161 -12.80 23.67 10.38
N SER A 162 -12.88 24.53 11.38
CA SER A 162 -13.53 24.24 12.64
C SER A 162 -14.21 25.51 13.17
N LEU A 163 -15.44 25.39 13.64
CA LEU A 163 -16.22 26.47 14.21
C LEU A 163 -16.55 26.16 15.67
N ASN A 164 -16.08 27.01 16.60
CA ASN A 164 -16.44 26.94 18.01
C ASN A 164 -17.77 27.68 18.20
N LEU A 165 -18.83 26.94 18.59
CA LEU A 165 -20.19 27.49 18.73
C LEU A 165 -20.52 27.89 20.18
N GLY A 166 -19.62 27.58 21.12
CA GLY A 166 -19.78 27.87 22.54
C GLY A 166 -20.65 26.83 23.27
N ASN A 167 -21.34 27.24 24.34
CA ASN A 167 -22.04 26.33 25.27
C ASN A 167 -23.47 25.99 24.78
N GLY A 168 -23.63 25.45 23.58
CA GLY A 168 -24.90 25.00 23.02
C GLY A 168 -25.11 23.48 23.13
N LEU A 169 -26.06 22.95 22.36
CA LEU A 169 -26.18 21.49 22.12
C LEU A 169 -25.00 20.97 21.31
N VAL A 170 -24.54 21.75 20.35
CA VAL A 170 -23.35 21.54 19.55
C VAL A 170 -22.31 22.56 19.99
N ASN A 171 -21.17 22.08 20.47
CA ASN A 171 -20.08 22.92 20.97
C ASN A 171 -19.14 23.37 19.84
N LYS A 172 -18.97 22.48 18.87
CA LYS A 172 -17.99 22.63 17.79
C LYS A 172 -18.47 21.90 16.54
N VAL A 173 -18.17 22.46 15.37
CA VAL A 173 -18.35 21.79 14.08
C VAL A 173 -17.00 21.80 13.37
N ASP A 174 -16.48 20.61 13.08
CA ASP A 174 -15.35 20.41 12.16
C ASP A 174 -15.92 20.06 10.79
N TYR A 175 -15.31 20.56 9.73
CA TYR A 175 -15.72 20.29 8.35
C TYR A 175 -14.52 20.22 7.42
N PHE A 176 -14.65 19.46 6.34
CA PHE A 176 -13.67 19.42 5.27
C PHE A 176 -14.33 19.15 3.90
N LEU A 177 -13.63 19.57 2.87
CA LEU A 177 -13.87 19.23 1.46
C LEU A 177 -12.51 18.87 0.87
N THR A 178 -12.41 17.70 0.25
CA THR A 178 -11.21 17.28 -0.47
C THR A 178 -11.63 16.90 -1.88
N THR A 179 -10.87 17.35 -2.88
CA THR A 179 -10.93 16.84 -4.24
C THR A 179 -9.56 16.30 -4.61
N SER A 180 -9.53 15.18 -5.30
CA SER A 180 -8.31 14.59 -5.84
C SER A 180 -8.49 14.24 -7.30
N GLU A 181 -7.48 14.51 -8.08
CA GLU A 181 -7.31 14.06 -9.45
C GLU A 181 -6.05 13.18 -9.45
N TYR A 182 -6.17 11.95 -9.91
CA TYR A 182 -5.08 10.97 -9.95
C TYR A 182 -5.02 10.34 -11.33
N SER A 183 -3.81 10.22 -11.87
CA SER A 183 -3.52 9.43 -13.06
C SER A 183 -2.30 8.55 -12.85
N LEU A 184 -2.34 7.37 -13.44
CA LEU A 184 -1.21 6.46 -13.56
C LEU A 184 -1.18 5.99 -15.01
N MET A 185 -0.02 6.10 -15.66
CA MET A 185 0.23 5.61 -17.01
C MET A 185 1.31 4.53 -16.94
N GLU A 186 0.99 3.33 -17.40
CA GLU A 186 1.96 2.24 -17.57
C GLU A 186 2.46 2.25 -19.02
N GLN A 187 3.77 2.10 -19.21
CA GLN A 187 4.40 2.21 -20.51
C GLN A 187 5.65 1.34 -20.60
N HIS A 188 5.82 0.73 -21.77
CA HIS A 188 7.08 0.12 -22.20
C HIS A 188 7.99 1.21 -22.80
N ALA A 189 9.28 1.19 -22.49
CA ALA A 189 10.22 2.10 -23.14
C ALA A 189 10.50 1.56 -24.54
N GLU A 190 10.11 2.30 -25.57
CA GLU A 190 10.50 1.99 -26.94
C GLU A 190 12.04 2.02 -27.04
N GLU A 191 12.67 0.96 -27.56
CA GLU A 191 14.05 1.02 -28.00
C GLU A 191 14.16 2.09 -29.10
N GLN A 192 14.93 3.14 -28.84
CA GLN A 192 15.33 4.07 -29.90
C GLN A 192 16.27 3.30 -30.85
N GLY A 193 15.68 2.62 -31.85
CA GLY A 193 16.41 1.94 -32.87
C GLY A 193 17.43 2.89 -33.49
N GLU A 194 18.71 2.54 -33.44
CA GLU A 194 19.76 3.22 -34.18
C GLU A 194 19.32 3.31 -35.64
N GLU A 195 19.31 4.52 -36.20
CA GLU A 195 19.02 4.77 -37.63
C GLU A 195 20.02 4.00 -38.49
N HIS A 196 19.69 2.78 -38.85
CA HIS A 196 20.37 2.08 -39.93
C HIS A 196 19.89 2.66 -41.27
N GLU A 197 20.68 3.58 -41.83
CA GLU A 197 20.57 3.96 -43.25
C GLU A 197 20.89 2.75 -44.13
N GLY A 198 19.89 2.06 -44.67
CA GLY A 198 20.13 0.99 -45.65
C GLY A 198 18.89 0.20 -46.06
N GLU A 199 18.30 0.65 -47.20
CA GLU A 199 17.59 -0.14 -48.21
C GLU A 199 16.38 -1.02 -47.83
N ASP A 200 15.20 -0.52 -48.27
CA ASP A 200 13.97 -1.24 -48.69
C ASP A 200 13.72 -2.63 -48.04
N HIS A 201 13.12 -2.64 -46.86
CA HIS A 201 12.32 -3.76 -46.40
C HIS A 201 10.92 -3.29 -46.05
N ASP A 202 9.93 -4.08 -46.47
CA ASP A 202 8.51 -3.90 -46.29
C ASP A 202 8.17 -3.45 -44.87
N GLU A 203 7.28 -2.46 -44.76
CA GLU A 203 6.75 -1.87 -43.53
C GLU A 203 6.19 -2.97 -42.62
N HIS A 204 6.99 -3.50 -41.71
CA HIS A 204 6.46 -4.03 -40.47
C HIS A 204 6.18 -2.80 -39.58
N GLU A 205 4.93 -2.37 -39.54
CA GLU A 205 4.44 -1.47 -38.52
C GLU A 205 4.69 -2.20 -37.17
N GLY A 206 5.74 -1.80 -36.45
CA GLY A 206 5.92 -2.21 -35.07
C GLY A 206 4.67 -1.75 -34.33
N HIS A 207 3.90 -2.69 -33.79
CA HIS A 207 2.79 -2.39 -32.92
C HIS A 207 3.39 -1.77 -31.65
N SER A 208 3.41 -0.44 -31.57
CA SER A 208 3.60 0.24 -30.28
C SER A 208 2.29 0.06 -29.54
N GLU A 209 2.26 -0.77 -28.53
CA GLU A 209 1.12 -0.92 -27.64
C GLU A 209 0.75 0.43 -27.04
N GLU A 210 -0.54 0.80 -27.07
CA GLU A 210 -1.00 2.04 -26.46
C GLU A 210 -0.87 1.91 -24.92
N PRO A 211 -0.22 2.88 -24.24
CA PRO A 211 0.00 2.80 -22.81
C PRO A 211 -1.33 2.68 -22.04
N ALA A 212 -1.36 1.84 -21.02
CA ALA A 212 -2.50 1.76 -20.11
C ALA A 212 -2.58 3.02 -19.24
N LEU A 213 -3.72 3.70 -19.28
CA LEU A 213 -4.00 4.92 -18.52
C LEU A 213 -5.09 4.67 -17.49
N PHE A 214 -4.75 4.79 -16.23
CA PHE A 214 -5.65 4.72 -15.09
C PHE A 214 -5.93 6.13 -14.59
N THR A 215 -7.20 6.50 -14.44
CA THR A 215 -7.59 7.76 -13.79
C THR A 215 -8.55 7.49 -12.64
N ASN A 216 -8.43 8.30 -11.59
CA ASN A 216 -9.29 8.25 -10.43
C ASN A 216 -9.56 9.68 -9.94
N ASP A 217 -10.78 10.15 -10.14
CA ASP A 217 -11.23 11.45 -9.69
C ASP A 217 -12.19 11.28 -8.50
N ALA A 218 -11.86 11.93 -7.38
CA ALA A 218 -12.69 11.79 -6.19
C ALA A 218 -13.00 13.14 -5.52
N THR A 219 -14.19 13.22 -4.96
CA THR A 219 -14.63 14.34 -4.12
C THR A 219 -15.21 13.82 -2.82
N GLU A 220 -14.71 14.33 -1.70
CA GLU A 220 -15.18 13.98 -0.37
C GLU A 220 -15.55 15.23 0.43
N PHE A 221 -16.73 15.22 1.05
CA PHE A 221 -17.18 16.26 1.98
C PHE A 221 -17.59 15.65 3.31
N GLY A 222 -17.07 16.18 4.43
CA GLY A 222 -17.41 15.68 5.75
C GLY A 222 -17.66 16.75 6.78
N MET A 223 -18.50 16.42 7.77
CA MET A 223 -18.78 17.23 8.96
C MET A 223 -18.77 16.39 10.21
N ILE A 224 -18.23 16.94 11.30
CA ILE A 224 -18.29 16.35 12.64
C ILE A 224 -18.86 17.37 13.61
N PHE A 225 -19.96 17.02 14.25
CA PHE A 225 -20.63 17.81 15.29
C PHE A 225 -20.21 17.30 16.66
N ASP A 226 -19.57 18.13 17.46
CA ASP A 226 -19.19 17.82 18.83
C ASP A 226 -20.32 18.23 19.80
N LEU A 227 -20.90 17.21 20.45
CA LEU A 227 -21.97 17.33 21.44
C LEU A 227 -21.47 16.98 22.86
N SER A 228 -20.16 16.96 23.04
CA SER A 228 -19.51 16.57 24.31
C SER A 228 -19.89 17.47 25.46
N ASN A 229 -19.87 16.92 26.67
CA ASN A 229 -20.07 17.63 27.91
C ASN A 229 -19.07 17.16 28.99
N ASP A 230 -19.10 17.71 30.18
CA ASP A 230 -18.16 17.40 31.28
C ASP A 230 -18.08 15.91 31.66
N LYS A 231 -19.05 15.09 31.24
CA LYS A 231 -19.16 13.69 31.67
C LYS A 231 -18.90 12.70 30.51
N ARG A 232 -19.08 13.13 29.30
CA ARG A 232 -18.95 12.25 28.12
C ARG A 232 -18.54 13.01 26.87
N THR A 233 -17.76 12.38 26.06
CA THR A 233 -17.50 12.79 24.66
C THR A 233 -18.59 12.22 23.78
N GLN A 234 -19.19 13.04 22.93
CA GLN A 234 -20.22 12.62 21.96
C GLN A 234 -19.98 13.35 20.65
N LYS A 235 -20.01 12.60 19.55
CA LYS A 235 -19.85 13.17 18.22
C LYS A 235 -20.84 12.56 17.24
N ILE A 236 -21.35 13.36 16.32
CA ILE A 236 -22.05 12.89 15.12
C ILE A 236 -21.19 13.26 13.93
N SER A 237 -20.95 12.30 13.05
CA SER A 237 -20.28 12.51 11.76
C SER A 237 -21.25 12.33 10.61
N MET A 238 -21.05 13.09 9.54
CA MET A 238 -21.71 12.92 8.24
C MET A 238 -20.62 13.02 7.18
N ASN A 239 -20.63 12.13 6.21
CA ASN A 239 -19.70 12.11 5.11
C ASN A 239 -20.42 11.81 3.80
N PHE A 240 -19.99 12.42 2.72
CA PHE A 240 -20.36 12.11 1.34
C PHE A 240 -19.08 11.97 0.54
N ALA A 241 -18.96 10.92 -0.25
CA ALA A 241 -17.86 10.69 -1.17
C ALA A 241 -18.40 10.25 -2.53
N GLU A 242 -17.76 10.72 -3.59
CA GLU A 242 -18.01 10.36 -4.99
C GLU A 242 -16.65 10.08 -5.63
N GLU A 243 -16.56 9.00 -6.39
CA GLU A 243 -15.33 8.53 -7.03
C GLU A 243 -15.66 7.98 -8.42
N GLU A 244 -14.94 8.47 -9.42
CA GLU A 244 -14.96 7.96 -10.80
C GLU A 244 -13.60 7.32 -11.11
N MET A 245 -13.61 6.07 -11.59
CA MET A 245 -12.41 5.35 -12.01
C MET A 245 -12.55 4.92 -13.46
N VAL A 246 -11.50 5.20 -14.28
CA VAL A 246 -11.45 4.82 -15.69
C VAL A 246 -10.09 4.18 -15.97
N ILE A 247 -10.10 3.06 -16.68
CA ILE A 247 -8.90 2.44 -17.25
C ILE A 247 -9.07 2.49 -18.78
N ALA A 248 -8.09 3.03 -19.48
CA ALA A 248 -8.08 3.18 -20.94
C ALA A 248 -6.77 2.65 -21.51
N GLY A 249 -6.78 2.18 -22.76
CA GLY A 249 -5.67 1.53 -23.43
C GLY A 249 -6.02 0.11 -23.85
N GLU A 250 -5.14 -0.57 -24.56
CA GLU A 250 -5.35 -1.94 -25.05
C GLU A 250 -5.43 -2.96 -23.89
N GLU A 251 -4.76 -2.68 -22.78
CA GLU A 251 -4.77 -3.49 -21.55
C GLU A 251 -5.84 -3.05 -20.54
N ALA A 252 -6.91 -2.39 -20.96
CA ALA A 252 -7.97 -1.95 -20.07
C ALA A 252 -8.76 -3.16 -19.54
N PHE A 253 -8.50 -3.54 -18.29
CA PHE A 253 -9.12 -4.70 -17.62
C PHE A 253 -10.39 -4.36 -16.81
N MET A 254 -10.88 -3.14 -16.89
CA MET A 254 -12.12 -2.72 -16.24
C MET A 254 -12.74 -1.53 -16.98
N GLN A 255 -14.04 -1.61 -17.24
CA GLN A 255 -14.82 -0.50 -17.80
C GLN A 255 -14.97 0.63 -16.77
N PRO A 256 -15.29 1.89 -17.21
CA PRO A 256 -15.49 3.00 -16.29
C PRO A 256 -16.49 2.69 -15.18
N THR A 257 -16.15 3.09 -13.94
CA THR A 257 -16.99 2.88 -12.75
C THR A 257 -17.24 4.17 -12.00
N MET A 258 -18.43 4.27 -11.38
CA MET A 258 -18.81 5.35 -10.50
C MET A 258 -19.20 4.80 -9.13
N SER A 259 -18.70 5.42 -8.08
CA SER A 259 -18.98 5.06 -6.69
C SER A 259 -19.49 6.27 -5.93
N GLU A 260 -20.64 6.14 -5.26
CA GLU A 260 -21.18 7.17 -4.36
C GLU A 260 -21.37 6.58 -2.97
N GLU A 261 -20.98 7.31 -1.94
CA GLU A 261 -21.13 6.87 -0.54
C GLU A 261 -21.66 8.00 0.33
N PHE A 262 -22.73 7.72 1.09
CA PHE A 262 -23.19 8.57 2.17
C PHE A 262 -23.11 7.85 3.50
N THR A 263 -22.46 8.48 4.47
CA THR A 263 -22.25 7.92 5.81
C THR A 263 -22.79 8.83 6.90
N ILE A 264 -23.45 8.25 7.91
CA ILE A 264 -23.76 8.93 9.16
C ILE A 264 -23.29 8.07 10.34
N GLY A 265 -22.55 8.69 11.27
CA GLY A 265 -22.00 8.01 12.44
C GLY A 265 -22.32 8.72 13.75
N TYR A 266 -22.41 7.96 14.82
CA TYR A 266 -22.45 8.46 16.20
C TYR A 266 -21.38 7.76 17.03
N PHE A 267 -20.65 8.53 17.80
CA PHE A 267 -19.63 8.06 18.75
C PHE A 267 -19.90 8.60 20.13
N MET A 268 -19.70 7.76 21.14
CA MET A 268 -19.77 8.13 22.56
C MET A 268 -18.63 7.48 23.34
N SER A 269 -18.01 8.27 24.21
CA SER A 269 -16.95 7.83 25.15
C SER A 269 -17.25 8.37 26.55
N GLN A 270 -17.21 7.51 27.57
CA GLN A 270 -17.59 7.88 28.92
C GLN A 270 -16.88 7.02 29.98
N ASP A 271 -16.46 7.68 31.08
CA ASP A 271 -16.01 6.99 32.28
C ASP A 271 -17.21 6.51 33.13
N ILE A 272 -17.18 5.25 33.55
CA ILE A 272 -18.18 4.60 34.41
C ILE A 272 -17.47 3.98 35.64
N GLY A 273 -17.26 4.78 36.69
CA GLY A 273 -16.51 4.34 37.87
C GLY A 273 -15.04 4.11 37.55
N THR A 274 -14.57 2.85 37.63
CA THR A 274 -13.19 2.44 37.26
C THR A 274 -13.07 1.92 35.84
N ALA A 275 -14.18 1.91 35.11
CA ALA A 275 -14.23 1.49 33.71
C ALA A 275 -14.37 2.69 32.78
N HIS A 276 -13.89 2.54 31.57
CA HIS A 276 -14.09 3.44 30.46
C HIS A 276 -14.83 2.72 29.35
N LEU A 277 -15.89 3.33 28.81
CA LEU A 277 -16.74 2.77 27.77
C LEU A 277 -16.71 3.63 26.54
N ASP A 278 -16.38 3.01 25.39
CA ASP A 278 -16.51 3.59 24.06
C ASP A 278 -17.59 2.83 23.27
N PHE A 279 -18.43 3.57 22.59
CA PHE A 279 -19.48 3.04 21.72
C PHE A 279 -19.50 3.82 20.40
N GLY A 280 -19.62 3.09 19.29
CA GLY A 280 -19.78 3.64 17.94
C GLY A 280 -20.87 2.92 17.17
N ILE A 281 -21.62 3.68 16.37
CA ILE A 281 -22.54 3.14 15.36
C ILE A 281 -22.43 4.00 14.11
N ARG A 282 -22.45 3.34 12.92
CA ARG A 282 -22.39 3.99 11.61
C ARG A 282 -23.37 3.31 10.64
N PHE A 283 -24.00 4.11 9.82
CA PHE A 283 -24.85 3.69 8.72
C PHE A 283 -24.26 4.25 7.45
N ASP A 284 -24.15 3.39 6.44
CA ASP A 284 -23.64 3.75 5.13
C ASP A 284 -24.67 3.38 4.06
N ASP A 285 -24.84 4.26 3.07
CA ASP A 285 -25.60 4.03 1.84
C ASP A 285 -24.61 4.19 0.69
N ILE A 286 -24.45 3.14 -0.11
CA ILE A 286 -23.34 2.98 -1.05
C ILE A 286 -23.89 2.56 -2.39
N THR A 287 -23.58 3.29 -3.46
CA THR A 287 -23.88 2.94 -4.85
C THR A 287 -22.59 2.55 -5.57
N ARG A 288 -22.65 1.52 -6.41
CA ARG A 288 -21.59 1.10 -7.33
C ARG A 288 -22.21 0.90 -8.71
N ASP A 289 -21.81 1.74 -9.65
CA ASP A 289 -22.23 1.65 -11.06
C ASP A 289 -21.00 1.27 -11.89
N GLY A 290 -21.17 0.37 -12.82
CA GLY A 290 -20.11 -0.13 -13.69
C GLY A 290 -20.65 -1.09 -14.74
N SER A 291 -19.79 -1.55 -15.62
CA SER A 291 -20.15 -2.52 -16.65
C SER A 291 -19.06 -3.57 -16.84
N VAL A 292 -19.45 -4.73 -17.37
CA VAL A 292 -18.55 -5.85 -17.67
C VAL A 292 -18.72 -6.21 -19.14
N ALA A 293 -17.62 -6.33 -19.88
CA ALA A 293 -17.63 -6.86 -21.24
C ALA A 293 -17.76 -8.38 -21.21
N GLU A 294 -18.63 -8.97 -22.03
CA GLU A 294 -18.72 -10.42 -22.18
C GLU A 294 -17.51 -10.93 -22.98
N MET A 295 -16.76 -11.89 -22.42
CA MET A 295 -15.74 -12.60 -23.17
C MET A 295 -16.42 -13.55 -24.16
N HIS A 296 -16.24 -13.31 -25.45
CA HIS A 296 -16.63 -14.26 -26.46
C HIS A 296 -15.56 -15.36 -26.54
N HIS A 297 -15.88 -16.56 -26.09
CA HIS A 297 -15.13 -17.74 -26.51
C HIS A 297 -15.31 -17.91 -28.01
N GLU A 298 -14.22 -17.82 -28.77
CA GLU A 298 -14.25 -18.14 -30.19
C GLU A 298 -14.57 -19.63 -30.36
N ASP A 299 -15.86 -19.96 -30.51
CA ASP A 299 -16.26 -21.26 -31.03
C ASP A 299 -15.79 -21.35 -32.49
N GLU A 300 -14.91 -22.30 -32.82
CA GLU A 300 -14.23 -22.53 -34.12
C GLU A 300 -15.15 -22.68 -35.36
N ASP A 301 -16.42 -22.34 -35.31
CA ASP A 301 -17.41 -22.63 -36.36
C ASP A 301 -18.27 -21.43 -36.78
N HIS A 302 -17.76 -20.20 -36.96
CA HIS A 302 -18.58 -19.17 -37.62
C HIS A 302 -17.84 -18.33 -38.66
N ASP A 303 -18.44 -18.36 -39.87
CA ASP A 303 -18.14 -17.67 -41.10
C ASP A 303 -17.82 -16.17 -40.90
N GLU A 304 -16.77 -15.71 -41.59
CA GLU A 304 -16.31 -14.35 -41.78
C GLU A 304 -17.45 -13.33 -41.95
N ASP A 305 -17.30 -12.15 -41.33
CA ASP A 305 -18.06 -10.90 -41.48
C ASP A 305 -18.96 -10.46 -40.29
N HIS A 306 -18.55 -10.62 -39.02
CA HIS A 306 -19.07 -9.75 -37.96
C HIS A 306 -17.90 -9.04 -37.28
N GLU A 307 -17.77 -7.71 -37.51
CA GLU A 307 -17.17 -6.78 -36.55
C GLU A 307 -18.07 -6.88 -35.30
N GLY A 308 -17.77 -7.81 -34.40
CA GLY A 308 -18.50 -8.02 -33.14
C GLY A 308 -18.29 -6.79 -32.27
N GLU A 309 -19.34 -5.97 -32.09
CA GLU A 309 -19.37 -5.05 -30.96
C GLU A 309 -19.36 -5.94 -29.70
N GLU A 310 -18.37 -5.77 -28.83
CA GLU A 310 -18.36 -6.43 -27.50
C GLU A 310 -19.68 -6.15 -26.81
N GLU A 311 -20.43 -7.18 -26.41
CA GLU A 311 -21.64 -6.99 -25.62
C GLU A 311 -21.22 -6.60 -24.20
N VAL A 312 -21.50 -5.34 -23.81
CA VAL A 312 -21.22 -4.80 -22.49
C VAL A 312 -22.50 -4.79 -21.67
N GLU A 313 -22.50 -5.42 -20.49
CA GLU A 313 -23.63 -5.45 -19.58
C GLU A 313 -23.46 -4.41 -18.46
N ASP A 314 -24.42 -3.51 -18.32
CA ASP A 314 -24.43 -2.44 -17.30
C ASP A 314 -25.02 -2.94 -15.97
N TYR A 315 -24.38 -2.57 -14.87
CA TYR A 315 -24.79 -2.90 -13.50
C TYR A 315 -24.89 -1.66 -12.63
N SER A 316 -25.86 -1.67 -11.73
CA SER A 316 -26.02 -0.67 -10.67
C SER A 316 -26.40 -1.34 -9.36
N PHE A 317 -25.54 -1.26 -8.36
CA PHE A 317 -25.71 -1.87 -7.06
C PHE A 317 -25.93 -0.83 -5.98
N ASN A 318 -26.89 -1.05 -5.09
CA ASN A 318 -27.15 -0.22 -3.92
C ASN A 318 -27.01 -1.08 -2.66
N TYR A 319 -26.11 -0.70 -1.78
CA TYR A 319 -25.84 -1.37 -0.51
C TYR A 319 -26.14 -0.43 0.65
N SER A 320 -26.82 -0.97 1.68
CA SER A 320 -26.99 -0.26 2.96
C SER A 320 -26.34 -1.07 4.05
N THR A 321 -25.33 -0.53 4.73
CA THR A 321 -24.58 -1.24 5.76
C THR A 321 -24.76 -0.61 7.14
N THR A 322 -24.59 -1.42 8.18
CA THR A 322 -24.67 -0.98 9.57
C THR A 322 -23.47 -1.51 10.36
N ASN A 323 -22.68 -0.59 10.89
CA ASN A 323 -21.46 -0.87 11.62
C ASN A 323 -21.61 -0.42 13.08
N TYR A 324 -21.21 -1.26 14.04
CA TYR A 324 -21.19 -0.88 15.45
C TYR A 324 -20.00 -1.48 16.18
N SER A 325 -19.54 -0.76 17.20
CA SER A 325 -18.45 -1.17 18.05
C SER A 325 -18.73 -0.83 19.51
N LEU A 326 -18.23 -1.67 20.41
CA LEU A 326 -18.29 -1.47 21.85
C LEU A 326 -16.95 -1.87 22.45
N GLN A 327 -16.33 -0.96 23.21
CA GLN A 327 -15.10 -1.23 23.95
C GLN A 327 -15.28 -0.89 25.42
N LEU A 328 -14.87 -1.81 26.27
CA LEU A 328 -14.80 -1.63 27.72
C LEU A 328 -13.35 -1.74 28.18
N THR A 329 -12.82 -0.66 28.74
CA THR A 329 -11.52 -0.66 29.39
C THR A 329 -11.71 -0.66 30.89
N GLN A 330 -11.29 -1.70 31.60
CA GLN A 330 -11.42 -1.85 33.03
C GLN A 330 -10.05 -1.82 33.72
N SER A 331 -9.80 -0.83 34.58
CA SER A 331 -8.65 -0.85 35.46
C SER A 331 -8.84 -1.94 36.53
N LEU A 332 -8.02 -2.99 36.50
CA LEU A 332 -8.02 -4.07 37.50
C LEU A 332 -7.19 -3.69 38.72
N THR A 333 -6.09 -2.97 38.48
CA THR A 333 -5.22 -2.33 39.48
C THR A 333 -4.68 -1.03 38.89
N ASP A 334 -3.93 -0.25 39.69
CA ASP A 334 -3.24 0.95 39.19
C ASP A 334 -2.20 0.67 38.08
N LYS A 335 -1.85 -0.61 37.86
CA LYS A 335 -0.80 -1.07 36.95
C LYS A 335 -1.30 -2.01 35.85
N LEU A 336 -2.50 -2.53 35.99
CA LEU A 336 -3.07 -3.54 35.12
C LEU A 336 -4.46 -3.13 34.65
N SER A 337 -4.68 -3.10 33.36
CA SER A 337 -5.99 -2.91 32.74
C SER A 337 -6.37 -4.05 31.81
N LEU A 338 -7.65 -4.32 31.73
CA LEU A 338 -8.29 -5.24 30.81
C LEU A 338 -9.09 -4.41 29.80
N VAL A 339 -8.89 -4.67 28.51
CA VAL A 339 -9.71 -4.12 27.42
C VAL A 339 -10.47 -5.27 26.78
N LEU A 340 -11.78 -5.11 26.65
CA LEU A 340 -12.65 -6.01 25.90
C LEU A 340 -13.30 -5.20 24.79
N SER A 341 -13.18 -5.64 23.56
CA SER A 341 -13.76 -4.97 22.40
C SER A 341 -14.53 -5.95 21.54
N GLY A 342 -15.67 -5.50 21.04
CA GLY A 342 -16.50 -6.22 20.08
C GLY A 342 -16.93 -5.28 18.96
N THR A 343 -16.75 -5.71 17.71
CA THR A 343 -17.11 -4.95 16.51
C THR A 343 -17.89 -5.85 15.56
N SER A 344 -18.96 -5.31 14.98
CA SER A 344 -19.62 -5.86 13.82
C SER A 344 -19.56 -4.81 12.71
N ALA A 345 -18.89 -5.14 11.62
CA ALA A 345 -18.69 -4.23 10.48
C ALA A 345 -19.12 -4.91 9.19
N GLU A 346 -19.86 -4.19 8.37
CA GLU A 346 -20.28 -4.59 7.04
C GLU A 346 -19.51 -3.72 6.02
N ARG A 347 -19.08 -4.33 4.91
CA ARG A 347 -18.37 -3.68 3.81
C ARG A 347 -19.03 -4.08 2.49
N ALA A 348 -19.46 -3.10 1.71
CA ALA A 348 -19.87 -3.35 0.33
C ALA A 348 -18.67 -3.81 -0.51
N PRO A 349 -18.88 -4.62 -1.56
CA PRO A 349 -17.85 -4.93 -2.54
C PRO A 349 -17.27 -3.66 -3.17
N GLY A 350 -15.98 -3.68 -3.49
CA GLY A 350 -15.31 -2.63 -4.26
C GLY A 350 -15.62 -2.72 -5.76
N ALA A 351 -15.37 -1.65 -6.51
CA ALA A 351 -15.58 -1.64 -7.96
C ALA A 351 -14.71 -2.71 -8.66
N GLN A 352 -13.44 -2.86 -8.28
CA GLN A 352 -12.56 -3.90 -8.83
C GLN A 352 -13.08 -5.31 -8.53
N GLU A 353 -13.58 -5.56 -7.30
CA GLU A 353 -14.11 -6.86 -6.90
C GLU A 353 -15.37 -7.25 -7.72
N LEU A 354 -16.10 -6.26 -8.22
CA LEU A 354 -17.33 -6.46 -9.02
C LEU A 354 -17.08 -6.53 -10.52
N PHE A 355 -16.22 -5.64 -11.06
CA PHE A 355 -16.23 -5.30 -12.49
C PHE A 355 -14.90 -5.58 -13.22
N MET A 356 -13.85 -6.05 -12.52
CA MET A 356 -12.62 -6.43 -13.18
C MET A 356 -12.85 -7.55 -14.19
N ASN A 357 -12.24 -7.48 -15.38
CA ASN A 357 -12.31 -8.53 -16.40
C ASN A 357 -11.23 -8.30 -17.46
N GLY A 358 -10.01 -8.80 -17.21
CA GLY A 358 -8.93 -8.68 -18.18
C GLY A 358 -7.52 -8.85 -17.59
N PRO A 359 -6.50 -8.66 -18.44
CA PRO A 359 -5.10 -8.86 -18.08
C PRO A 359 -4.62 -7.76 -17.12
N HIS A 360 -3.99 -8.16 -16.03
CA HIS A 360 -3.29 -7.29 -15.10
C HIS A 360 -1.81 -7.70 -15.06
N LEU A 361 -1.04 -7.21 -16.01
CA LEU A 361 0.31 -7.68 -16.29
C LEU A 361 1.26 -7.50 -15.10
N ALA A 362 1.16 -6.39 -14.35
CA ALA A 362 1.96 -6.14 -13.15
C ALA A 362 1.81 -7.23 -12.05
N THR A 363 0.73 -8.02 -12.08
CA THR A 363 0.51 -9.17 -11.17
C THR A 363 0.65 -10.51 -11.87
N ARG A 364 0.83 -10.53 -13.20
CA ARG A 364 0.79 -11.73 -14.07
C ARG A 364 -0.50 -12.51 -13.92
N ARG A 365 -1.63 -11.80 -13.91
CA ARG A 365 -2.95 -12.42 -13.73
C ARG A 365 -3.94 -11.90 -14.75
N PHE A 366 -4.80 -12.78 -15.17
CA PHE A 366 -6.07 -12.40 -15.77
C PHE A 366 -7.10 -12.33 -14.62
N GLU A 367 -7.50 -11.12 -14.22
CA GLU A 367 -8.34 -10.92 -13.05
C GLU A 367 -9.83 -10.79 -13.44
N VAL A 368 -10.69 -11.57 -12.77
CA VAL A 368 -12.13 -11.59 -13.02
C VAL A 368 -12.90 -11.21 -11.76
N GLY A 369 -13.66 -10.13 -11.86
CA GLY A 369 -14.60 -9.67 -10.85
C GLY A 369 -15.84 -10.55 -10.74
N ASN A 370 -16.68 -10.27 -9.75
CA ASN A 370 -17.91 -11.04 -9.55
C ASN A 370 -19.08 -10.14 -9.17
N VAL A 371 -19.97 -9.90 -10.11
CA VAL A 371 -21.17 -9.07 -9.94
C VAL A 371 -22.19 -9.64 -8.94
N ASN A 372 -22.02 -10.87 -8.46
CA ASN A 372 -22.92 -11.53 -7.51
C ASN A 372 -22.46 -11.40 -6.05
N LEU A 373 -21.42 -10.63 -5.75
CA LEU A 373 -20.92 -10.45 -4.40
C LEU A 373 -21.91 -9.70 -3.50
N ASN A 374 -22.04 -10.18 -2.27
CA ASN A 374 -22.81 -9.55 -1.21
C ASN A 374 -21.89 -8.73 -0.29
N PRO A 375 -22.45 -7.80 0.52
CA PRO A 375 -21.64 -7.15 1.55
C PRO A 375 -21.01 -8.14 2.52
N GLU A 376 -19.70 -8.00 2.72
CA GLU A 376 -18.93 -8.78 3.69
C GLU A 376 -19.30 -8.34 5.11
N LYS A 377 -19.48 -9.28 6.04
CA LYS A 377 -19.81 -9.00 7.44
C LYS A 377 -18.80 -9.60 8.41
N SER A 378 -17.98 -8.72 8.98
CA SER A 378 -16.94 -9.01 9.96
C SER A 378 -17.49 -8.88 11.40
N ASN A 379 -17.36 -9.94 12.22
CA ASN A 379 -17.69 -9.94 13.64
C ASN A 379 -16.44 -10.26 14.45
N ASN A 380 -15.80 -9.21 14.97
CA ASN A 380 -14.56 -9.30 15.71
C ASN A 380 -14.80 -9.20 17.22
N LEU A 381 -14.12 -10.04 17.98
CA LEU A 381 -14.03 -9.98 19.44
C LEU A 381 -12.56 -10.05 19.83
N ASP A 382 -12.11 -9.07 20.62
CA ASP A 382 -10.74 -9.05 21.13
C ASP A 382 -10.68 -8.76 22.64
N MET A 383 -9.60 -9.26 23.24
CA MET A 383 -9.27 -9.05 24.64
C MET A 383 -7.79 -8.70 24.76
N SER A 384 -7.51 -7.58 25.41
CA SER A 384 -6.15 -7.13 25.71
C SER A 384 -5.91 -6.96 27.20
N LEU A 385 -4.76 -7.41 27.68
CA LEU A 385 -4.23 -7.12 29.00
C LEU A 385 -3.04 -6.17 28.85
N ASN A 386 -3.11 -5.00 29.51
CA ASN A 386 -2.05 -4.01 29.51
C ASN A 386 -1.50 -3.83 30.92
N TYR A 387 -0.19 -3.99 31.08
CA TYR A 387 0.53 -3.78 32.33
C TYR A 387 1.58 -2.67 32.18
N SER A 388 1.68 -1.78 33.17
CA SER A 388 2.68 -0.72 33.24
C SER A 388 3.09 -0.42 34.68
N ASP A 389 4.38 -0.57 34.98
CA ASP A 389 4.93 -0.29 36.32
C ASP A 389 6.42 0.05 36.27
N GLY A 390 6.81 1.24 36.69
CA GLY A 390 8.21 1.61 36.95
C GLY A 390 9.15 1.47 35.76
N GLY A 391 8.65 1.60 34.51
CA GLY A 391 9.40 1.40 33.27
C GLY A 391 9.08 0.07 32.58
N ILE A 392 8.61 -0.93 33.30
CA ILE A 392 8.14 -2.20 32.73
C ILE A 392 6.78 -1.99 32.10
N PHE A 393 6.59 -2.44 30.88
CA PHE A 393 5.30 -2.48 30.19
C PHE A 393 5.12 -3.84 29.49
N ALA A 394 3.88 -4.30 29.44
CA ALA A 394 3.52 -5.50 28.71
C ALA A 394 2.11 -5.36 28.12
N LYS A 395 1.91 -5.87 26.93
CA LYS A 395 0.61 -5.98 26.27
C LYS A 395 0.44 -7.40 25.75
N TYR A 396 -0.73 -7.98 25.99
CA TYR A 396 -1.11 -9.26 25.40
C TYR A 396 -2.52 -9.15 24.86
N THR A 397 -2.68 -9.39 23.57
CA THR A 397 -3.96 -9.34 22.86
C THR A 397 -4.24 -10.69 22.22
N VAL A 398 -5.46 -11.15 22.35
CA VAL A 398 -6.01 -12.28 21.58
C VAL A 398 -7.28 -11.83 20.89
N TYR A 399 -7.50 -12.29 19.66
CA TYR A 399 -8.69 -11.94 18.90
C TYR A 399 -9.21 -13.10 18.08
N VAL A 400 -10.50 -13.04 17.80
CA VAL A 400 -11.19 -13.88 16.84
C VAL A 400 -12.10 -13.01 15.98
N ASN A 401 -11.99 -13.15 14.67
CA ASN A 401 -12.85 -12.50 13.72
C ASN A 401 -13.55 -13.57 12.87
N ASN A 402 -14.89 -13.55 12.86
CA ASN A 402 -15.70 -14.37 11.98
C ASN A 402 -16.25 -13.45 10.90
N VAL A 403 -15.90 -13.73 9.67
CA VAL A 403 -16.34 -12.97 8.51
C VAL A 403 -17.29 -13.85 7.73
N ASN A 404 -18.52 -13.39 7.57
CA ASN A 404 -19.47 -14.02 6.66
C ASN A 404 -19.31 -13.33 5.30
N ASP A 405 -19.48 -14.10 4.23
CA ASP A 405 -19.34 -13.59 2.87
C ASP A 405 -17.98 -12.86 2.65
N PHE A 406 -16.88 -13.44 3.14
CA PHE A 406 -15.53 -12.91 2.98
C PHE A 406 -15.12 -12.94 1.50
N ILE A 407 -14.72 -11.79 0.96
CA ILE A 407 -14.31 -11.62 -0.43
C ILE A 407 -12.79 -11.80 -0.52
N TYR A 408 -12.33 -12.61 -1.48
CA TYR A 408 -10.91 -12.85 -1.72
C TYR A 408 -10.65 -13.20 -3.18
N LEU A 409 -9.47 -12.86 -3.66
CA LEU A 409 -8.97 -13.22 -4.98
C LEU A 409 -8.23 -14.56 -4.84
N LEU A 410 -8.64 -15.55 -5.64
CA LEU A 410 -8.04 -16.89 -5.68
C LEU A 410 -7.45 -17.14 -7.06
N ASP A 411 -6.19 -17.54 -7.08
CA ASP A 411 -5.50 -17.99 -8.28
C ASP A 411 -6.01 -19.41 -8.65
N GLU A 412 -6.13 -19.71 -9.93
CA GLU A 412 -6.41 -21.07 -10.41
C GLU A 412 -5.29 -22.06 -9.98
N SER A 413 -5.62 -23.35 -10.00
CA SER A 413 -4.63 -24.38 -9.67
C SER A 413 -3.67 -24.63 -10.86
N ASP A 414 -2.47 -25.14 -10.57
CA ASP A 414 -1.48 -25.46 -11.62
C ASP A 414 -2.05 -26.46 -12.66
N GLU A 415 -2.99 -27.36 -12.27
CA GLU A 415 -3.63 -28.32 -13.18
C GLU A 415 -4.63 -27.60 -14.11
N ASP A 416 -5.38 -26.63 -13.59
CA ASP A 416 -6.35 -25.86 -14.39
C ASP A 416 -5.60 -24.88 -15.31
N HIS A 417 -4.50 -24.29 -14.85
CA HIS A 417 -3.67 -23.40 -15.65
C HIS A 417 -3.13 -24.09 -16.94
N GLU A 418 -2.61 -25.31 -16.84
CA GLU A 418 -2.14 -26.09 -18.00
C GLU A 418 -3.26 -26.38 -19.03
N GLU A 419 -4.56 -26.37 -18.61
CA GLU A 419 -5.71 -26.58 -19.50
C GLU A 419 -6.17 -25.28 -20.20
N HIS A 420 -5.90 -24.09 -19.62
CA HIS A 420 -6.39 -22.77 -20.07
C HIS A 420 -5.29 -21.79 -20.45
N GLU A 421 -4.02 -22.21 -20.48
CA GLU A 421 -2.86 -21.35 -20.76
C GLU A 421 -3.02 -20.54 -22.06
N GLU A 422 -3.57 -21.15 -23.12
CA GLU A 422 -3.81 -20.47 -24.40
C GLU A 422 -4.97 -19.45 -24.35
N GLU A 423 -5.92 -19.60 -23.40
CA GLU A 423 -7.12 -18.74 -23.34
C GLU A 423 -6.82 -17.36 -22.71
N HIS A 424 -5.80 -17.27 -21.87
CA HIS A 424 -5.46 -16.07 -21.08
C HIS A 424 -4.05 -15.52 -21.39
N GLY A 425 -3.47 -15.86 -22.55
CA GLY A 425 -2.15 -15.33 -22.95
C GLY A 425 -1.03 -15.71 -21.96
N GLY A 426 -1.07 -16.91 -21.35
CA GLY A 426 -0.08 -17.35 -20.36
C GLY A 426 -0.20 -16.70 -18.98
N LEU A 427 -1.25 -15.90 -18.73
CA LEU A 427 -1.51 -15.31 -17.43
C LEU A 427 -2.31 -16.26 -16.53
N THR A 428 -2.00 -16.27 -15.23
CA THR A 428 -2.75 -17.05 -14.26
C THR A 428 -4.16 -16.46 -14.07
N LEU A 429 -5.22 -17.26 -14.29
CA LEU A 429 -6.58 -16.82 -14.00
C LEU A 429 -6.75 -16.61 -12.50
N ALA A 430 -7.30 -15.46 -12.11
CA ALA A 430 -7.61 -15.13 -10.74
C ALA A 430 -9.02 -14.57 -10.61
N GLU A 431 -9.85 -15.20 -9.77
CA GLU A 431 -11.26 -14.85 -9.63
C GLU A 431 -11.60 -14.31 -8.24
N TYR A 432 -12.46 -13.28 -8.20
CA TYR A 432 -13.03 -12.81 -6.93
C TYR A 432 -14.14 -13.73 -6.45
N LEU A 433 -13.87 -14.43 -5.37
CA LEU A 433 -14.76 -15.39 -4.73
C LEU A 433 -15.26 -14.90 -3.37
N GLN A 434 -16.35 -15.52 -2.88
CA GLN A 434 -16.93 -15.17 -1.61
C GLN A 434 -17.27 -16.41 -0.79
N ASN A 435 -16.73 -16.51 0.43
CA ASN A 435 -16.96 -17.61 1.35
C ASN A 435 -16.88 -17.14 2.81
N ASP A 436 -17.51 -17.84 3.72
CA ASP A 436 -17.34 -17.61 5.15
C ASP A 436 -15.90 -17.89 5.59
N ALA A 437 -15.28 -16.96 6.31
CA ALA A 437 -13.92 -17.09 6.85
C ALA A 437 -13.87 -16.92 8.36
N LYS A 438 -12.80 -17.44 8.96
CA LYS A 438 -12.48 -17.23 10.37
C LYS A 438 -11.01 -16.91 10.52
N PHE A 439 -10.74 -15.78 11.19
CA PHE A 439 -9.39 -15.38 11.57
C PHE A 439 -9.22 -15.49 13.07
N THR A 440 -8.05 -15.99 13.50
CA THR A 440 -7.64 -16.02 14.91
C THR A 440 -6.21 -15.56 15.03
N GLY A 441 -5.92 -14.75 16.05
CA GLY A 441 -4.56 -14.28 16.22
C GLY A 441 -4.27 -13.85 17.64
N TYR A 442 -3.00 -13.60 17.88
CA TYR A 442 -2.50 -13.05 19.14
C TYR A 442 -1.29 -12.16 18.90
N GLU A 443 -1.14 -11.20 19.81
CA GLU A 443 -0.01 -10.29 19.87
C GLU A 443 0.52 -10.24 21.30
N PHE A 444 1.82 -10.22 21.45
CA PHE A 444 2.48 -10.06 22.73
C PHE A 444 3.63 -9.08 22.61
N GLU A 445 3.70 -8.13 23.53
CA GLU A 445 4.80 -7.20 23.69
C GLU A 445 5.20 -7.12 25.17
N LEU A 446 6.49 -7.12 25.45
CA LEU A 446 7.08 -6.91 26.76
C LEU A 446 8.29 -6.00 26.61
N GLY A 447 8.32 -4.93 27.40
CA GLY A 447 9.47 -4.03 27.40
C GLY A 447 9.77 -3.45 28.76
N ASN A 448 10.94 -2.83 28.84
CA ASN A 448 11.35 -2.06 30.00
C ASN A 448 12.22 -0.88 29.60
N SER A 449 11.91 0.29 30.17
CA SER A 449 12.69 1.51 30.04
C SER A 449 13.52 1.74 31.29
N TYR A 450 14.83 1.59 31.16
CA TYR A 450 15.82 1.78 32.21
C TYR A 450 16.34 3.21 32.18
N GLN A 451 16.18 3.94 33.27
CA GLN A 451 16.83 5.24 33.45
C GLN A 451 18.29 5.02 33.82
N LEU A 452 19.19 5.40 32.94
CA LEU A 452 20.64 5.43 33.17
C LEU A 452 21.09 6.82 33.58
N GLU A 453 22.32 6.97 34.06
CA GLU A 453 22.86 8.27 34.51
C GLU A 453 22.79 9.34 33.38
N ASN A 454 23.01 8.94 32.13
CA ASN A 454 23.10 9.86 30.99
C ASN A 454 22.01 9.61 29.93
N GLY A 455 20.96 8.85 30.20
CA GLY A 455 19.94 8.57 29.19
C GLY A 455 18.98 7.46 29.56
N THR A 456 18.11 7.11 28.64
CA THR A 456 17.12 6.04 28.78
C THR A 456 17.44 4.93 27.81
N LEU A 457 17.50 3.70 28.31
CA LEU A 457 17.61 2.49 27.51
C LEU A 457 16.26 1.76 27.56
N THR A 458 15.63 1.58 26.42
CA THR A 458 14.38 0.82 26.30
C THR A 458 14.66 -0.48 25.55
N ALA A 459 14.29 -1.61 26.15
CA ALA A 459 14.36 -2.92 25.51
C ALA A 459 12.93 -3.46 25.36
N THR A 460 12.60 -3.90 24.16
CA THR A 460 11.27 -4.45 23.82
C THR A 460 11.44 -5.76 23.07
N VAL A 461 10.62 -6.74 23.43
CA VAL A 461 10.47 -7.99 22.69
C VAL A 461 9.00 -8.21 22.38
N GLY A 462 8.71 -8.75 21.21
CA GLY A 462 7.34 -9.03 20.82
C GLY A 462 7.22 -10.19 19.85
N LEU A 463 6.01 -10.64 19.69
CA LEU A 463 5.62 -11.67 18.75
C LEU A 463 4.16 -11.48 18.33
N ASP A 464 3.87 -11.79 17.08
CA ASP A 464 2.53 -11.76 16.53
C ASP A 464 2.28 -12.96 15.62
N ALA A 465 1.03 -13.37 15.53
CA ALA A 465 0.58 -14.43 14.65
C ALA A 465 -0.91 -14.27 14.33
N VAL A 466 -1.23 -14.53 13.07
CA VAL A 466 -2.60 -14.63 12.58
C VAL A 466 -2.75 -15.88 11.73
N GLU A 467 -3.90 -16.51 11.79
CA GLU A 467 -4.31 -17.60 10.92
C GLU A 467 -5.72 -17.32 10.41
N GLY A 468 -5.92 -17.37 9.08
CA GLY A 468 -7.20 -17.24 8.40
C GLY A 468 -7.55 -18.53 7.66
N LYS A 469 -8.81 -18.99 7.80
CA LYS A 469 -9.32 -20.17 7.09
C LYS A 469 -10.75 -19.93 6.62
N LEU A 470 -11.06 -20.42 5.45
CA LEU A 470 -12.44 -20.56 4.98
C LEU A 470 -13.14 -21.62 5.83
N LYS A 471 -14.41 -21.37 6.23
CA LYS A 471 -15.09 -22.24 7.19
C LYS A 471 -15.47 -23.61 6.60
N ASP A 472 -15.93 -23.64 5.37
CA ASP A 472 -16.47 -24.85 4.74
C ASP A 472 -15.37 -25.76 4.21
N SER A 473 -14.45 -25.23 3.39
CA SER A 473 -13.35 -26.00 2.79
C SER A 473 -12.18 -26.24 3.76
N GLN A 474 -12.05 -25.44 4.83
CA GLN A 474 -10.88 -25.39 5.72
C GLN A 474 -9.57 -24.97 4.99
N MET A 475 -9.66 -24.50 3.76
CA MET A 475 -8.55 -23.91 3.02
C MET A 475 -8.02 -22.67 3.75
N PHE A 476 -6.74 -22.43 3.68
CA PHE A 476 -6.17 -21.18 4.18
C PHE A 476 -6.59 -20.02 3.29
N VAL A 477 -6.78 -18.85 3.90
CA VAL A 477 -7.01 -17.61 3.15
C VAL A 477 -5.72 -17.25 2.40
N PRO A 478 -5.79 -16.87 1.12
CA PRO A 478 -4.61 -16.52 0.33
C PRO A 478 -3.79 -15.37 0.95
N ARG A 479 -2.49 -15.39 0.74
CA ARG A 479 -1.56 -14.29 1.03
C ARG A 479 -1.55 -13.83 2.49
N MET A 480 -1.71 -14.78 3.43
CA MET A 480 -1.68 -14.53 4.87
C MET A 480 -0.27 -14.26 5.39
N MET A 481 -0.12 -13.21 6.20
CA MET A 481 1.16 -12.84 6.80
C MET A 481 1.75 -13.98 7.66
N PRO A 482 3.07 -14.28 7.54
CA PRO A 482 3.75 -15.23 8.39
C PRO A 482 3.86 -14.72 9.84
N LYS A 483 4.06 -15.66 10.79
CA LYS A 483 4.33 -15.34 12.20
C LYS A 483 5.66 -14.60 12.34
N ARG A 484 5.69 -13.58 13.22
CA ARG A 484 6.87 -12.75 13.44
C ARG A 484 7.26 -12.69 14.91
N ARG A 485 8.56 -12.51 15.13
CA ARG A 485 9.16 -12.14 16.42
C ARG A 485 10.06 -10.93 16.21
N PHE A 486 10.09 -10.04 17.17
CA PHE A 486 10.98 -8.89 17.12
C PHE A 486 11.61 -8.58 18.46
N MET A 487 12.75 -7.92 18.41
CA MET A 487 13.45 -7.38 19.57
C MET A 487 14.02 -6.01 19.18
N ASN A 488 13.72 -5.00 19.97
CA ASN A 488 14.24 -3.65 19.80
C ASN A 488 15.02 -3.25 21.06
N LEU A 489 16.11 -2.54 20.84
CA LEU A 489 16.93 -1.95 21.88
C LEU A 489 17.23 -0.50 21.50
N ASP A 490 16.63 0.46 22.21
CA ASP A 490 16.72 1.87 21.90
C ASP A 490 17.39 2.62 23.05
N TYR A 491 18.41 3.40 22.73
CA TYR A 491 19.10 4.26 23.67
C TYR A 491 18.95 5.73 23.26
N VAL A 492 18.48 6.56 24.18
CA VAL A 492 18.36 8.01 24.00
C VAL A 492 19.05 8.74 25.13
N SER A 493 19.96 9.63 24.80
CA SER A 493 20.75 10.41 25.75
C SER A 493 21.00 11.82 25.24
N GLY A 494 20.21 12.80 25.68
CA GLY A 494 20.34 14.19 25.25
C GLY A 494 20.39 14.31 23.74
N ASP A 495 21.58 14.57 23.21
CA ASP A 495 21.80 14.79 21.78
C ASP A 495 22.02 13.50 20.98
N TYR A 496 22.09 12.34 21.62
CA TYR A 496 22.40 11.06 20.97
C TYR A 496 21.20 10.10 21.00
N SER A 497 21.00 9.35 19.92
CA SER A 497 20.17 8.16 19.93
C SER A 497 20.85 7.03 19.17
N ALA A 498 20.61 5.78 19.58
CA ALA A 498 21.06 4.60 18.89
C ALA A 498 19.98 3.51 19.02
N GLY A 499 19.75 2.76 17.95
CA GLY A 499 18.77 1.69 17.87
C GLY A 499 19.36 0.43 17.31
N VAL A 500 18.87 -0.71 17.80
CA VAL A 500 19.08 -2.05 17.24
C VAL A 500 17.72 -2.71 17.13
N SER A 501 17.34 -3.09 15.91
CA SER A 501 16.09 -3.83 15.65
C SER A 501 16.41 -5.18 15.05
N TYR A 502 15.91 -6.23 15.67
CA TYR A 502 15.99 -7.60 15.15
C TYR A 502 14.59 -8.14 14.89
N LYS A 503 14.37 -8.66 13.70
CA LYS A 503 13.11 -9.28 13.26
C LYS A 503 13.39 -10.68 12.72
N GLU A 504 12.62 -11.67 13.19
CA GLU A 504 12.57 -13.02 12.66
C GLU A 504 11.16 -13.29 12.13
N VAL A 505 11.07 -13.59 10.85
CA VAL A 505 9.85 -14.01 10.16
C VAL A 505 9.92 -15.51 9.95
N GLN A 506 8.87 -16.23 10.35
CA GLN A 506 8.83 -17.68 10.20
C GLN A 506 8.50 -18.05 8.74
N PRO A 507 8.84 -19.26 8.27
CA PRO A 507 8.33 -19.76 7.00
C PRO A 507 6.80 -19.72 6.97
N GLN A 508 6.24 -19.49 5.79
CA GLN A 508 4.79 -19.55 5.56
C GLN A 508 4.51 -20.68 4.58
N ASP A 509 4.08 -21.81 5.15
CA ASP A 509 3.68 -23.02 4.41
C ASP A 509 2.16 -23.22 4.43
N ASN A 510 1.42 -22.37 5.17
CA ASN A 510 -0.03 -22.40 5.24
C ASN A 510 -0.59 -21.47 4.15
N VAL A 511 -0.66 -21.96 2.94
CA VAL A 511 -1.01 -21.24 1.73
C VAL A 511 -2.34 -21.74 1.16
N ALA A 512 -2.98 -20.94 0.30
CA ALA A 512 -4.15 -21.36 -0.46
C ALA A 512 -3.73 -22.23 -1.65
N GLU A 513 -4.69 -22.77 -2.38
CA GLU A 513 -4.49 -23.45 -3.65
C GLU A 513 -3.92 -22.45 -4.67
N GLY A 514 -3.03 -22.86 -5.55
CA GLY A 514 -2.33 -21.98 -6.50
C GLY A 514 -1.28 -21.04 -5.87
N GLU A 515 -1.13 -21.02 -4.55
CA GLU A 515 -0.20 -20.11 -3.86
C GLU A 515 1.10 -20.83 -3.42
N THR A 516 2.25 -20.25 -3.71
CA THR A 516 3.56 -20.77 -3.26
C THR A 516 3.88 -20.35 -1.82
N GLY A 517 4.57 -21.23 -1.07
CA GLY A 517 5.11 -20.91 0.26
C GLY A 517 6.33 -19.97 0.18
N THR A 518 6.72 -19.38 1.32
CA THR A 518 7.95 -18.59 1.42
C THR A 518 8.82 -19.05 2.59
N ASP A 519 10.13 -19.04 2.39
CA ASP A 519 11.09 -19.27 3.46
C ASP A 519 11.02 -18.16 4.52
N GLY A 520 11.35 -18.52 5.77
CA GLY A 520 11.53 -17.54 6.83
C GLY A 520 12.87 -16.80 6.68
N TYR A 521 12.97 -15.63 7.31
CA TYR A 521 14.17 -14.79 7.27
C TYR A 521 14.41 -14.05 8.57
N ARG A 522 15.61 -13.48 8.72
CA ARG A 522 16.01 -12.68 9.87
C ARG A 522 16.60 -11.36 9.40
N MET A 523 16.12 -10.27 9.95
CA MET A 523 16.67 -8.94 9.68
C MET A 523 17.26 -8.33 10.93
N LEU A 524 18.42 -7.72 10.80
CA LEU A 524 19.08 -6.94 11.84
C LEU A 524 19.34 -5.54 11.28
N ASP A 525 18.71 -4.54 11.92
CA ASP A 525 18.85 -3.14 11.56
C ASP A 525 19.56 -2.39 12.68
N LEU A 526 20.40 -1.44 12.32
CA LEU A 526 21.11 -0.56 13.24
C LEU A 526 20.86 0.89 12.84
N ASP A 527 20.71 1.77 13.82
CA ASP A 527 20.73 3.21 13.58
C ASP A 527 21.43 3.96 14.71
N ALA A 528 21.97 5.11 14.37
CA ALA A 528 22.51 6.04 15.34
C ALA A 528 22.36 7.47 14.84
N SER A 529 22.12 8.40 15.77
CA SER A 529 22.04 9.81 15.42
C SER A 529 22.66 10.71 16.48
N LYS A 530 23.06 11.90 16.03
CA LYS A 530 23.53 12.98 16.90
C LYS A 530 22.95 14.31 16.46
N SER A 531 22.41 15.06 17.43
CA SER A 531 21.96 16.43 17.26
C SER A 531 23.04 17.40 17.76
N TYR A 532 23.18 18.52 17.07
CA TYR A 532 24.11 19.61 17.41
C TYR A 532 23.32 20.91 17.50
N ASP A 533 23.35 21.54 18.65
CA ASP A 533 22.83 22.89 18.82
C ASP A 533 23.83 23.88 18.20
N LEU A 534 23.41 24.60 17.16
CA LEU A 534 24.22 25.60 16.47
C LEU A 534 23.97 27.01 17.00
N GLY A 535 23.12 27.17 18.00
CA GLY A 535 22.71 28.46 18.56
C GLY A 535 21.50 29.06 17.82
N ASP A 536 20.93 30.11 18.40
CA ASP A 536 19.80 30.89 17.86
C ASP A 536 18.57 30.01 17.44
N GLY A 537 18.37 28.87 18.11
CA GLY A 537 17.28 27.92 17.80
C GLY A 537 17.56 26.98 16.63
N VAL A 538 18.76 27.04 16.03
CA VAL A 538 19.14 26.17 14.92
C VAL A 538 19.74 24.87 15.42
N THR A 539 19.19 23.75 14.96
CA THR A 539 19.69 22.40 15.28
C THR A 539 20.07 21.66 14.01
N PHE A 540 21.27 21.05 14.02
CA PHE A 540 21.69 20.11 12.97
C PHE A 540 21.69 18.69 13.51
N ARG A 541 21.07 17.76 12.80
CA ARG A 541 21.07 16.33 13.13
C ARG A 541 21.73 15.53 12.02
N SER A 542 22.68 14.68 12.39
CA SER A 542 23.26 13.66 11.52
C SER A 542 22.88 12.27 12.01
N SER A 543 22.55 11.39 11.09
CA SER A 543 22.17 10.00 11.39
C SER A 543 22.84 9.06 10.39
N VAL A 544 23.15 7.86 10.85
CA VAL A 544 23.58 6.72 10.04
C VAL A 544 22.64 5.57 10.31
N PHE A 545 22.29 4.81 9.28
CA PHE A 545 21.51 3.59 9.43
C PHE A 545 22.10 2.45 8.59
N ILE A 546 21.86 1.24 9.04
CA ILE A 546 22.14 0.01 8.31
C ILE A 546 20.87 -0.82 8.37
N LYS A 547 20.28 -1.13 7.24
CA LYS A 547 19.15 -2.05 7.10
C LYS A 547 19.65 -3.40 6.59
N ASN A 548 18.99 -4.49 7.02
CA ASN A 548 19.38 -5.84 6.64
C ASN A 548 20.90 -6.09 6.77
N LEU A 549 21.50 -5.78 7.94
CA LEU A 549 22.93 -5.95 8.18
C LEU A 549 23.43 -7.37 7.88
N LEU A 550 22.58 -8.38 8.06
CA LEU A 550 22.89 -9.79 7.83
C LEU A 550 22.92 -10.15 6.35
N ASP A 551 22.44 -9.27 5.47
CA ASP A 551 22.33 -9.51 4.02
C ASP A 551 21.51 -10.78 3.73
N GLU A 552 20.39 -10.91 4.43
CA GLU A 552 19.51 -12.10 4.36
C GLU A 552 18.51 -11.92 3.21
N THR A 553 18.27 -12.96 2.43
CA THR A 553 17.18 -12.98 1.44
C THR A 553 15.85 -12.96 2.16
N ALA A 554 15.03 -11.95 1.87
CA ALA A 554 13.72 -11.76 2.47
C ALA A 554 12.66 -11.56 1.39
N ARG A 555 11.46 -12.13 1.61
CA ARG A 555 10.32 -12.04 0.69
C ARG A 555 9.09 -11.51 1.40
N ASN A 556 8.33 -10.68 0.70
CA ASN A 556 7.01 -10.28 1.18
C ASN A 556 6.00 -11.36 0.77
N HIS A 557 5.63 -12.24 1.69
CA HIS A 557 4.70 -13.34 1.40
C HIS A 557 3.35 -12.88 0.83
N THR A 558 2.91 -11.66 1.14
CA THR A 558 1.62 -11.13 0.66
C THR A 558 1.69 -10.56 -0.76
N SER A 559 2.87 -10.47 -1.38
CA SER A 559 3.05 -10.03 -2.75
C SER A 559 2.66 -11.13 -3.74
N PHE A 560 2.10 -10.75 -4.86
CA PHE A 560 1.83 -11.64 -6.00
C PHE A 560 3.13 -12.12 -6.67
N VAL A 561 4.10 -11.23 -6.78
CA VAL A 561 5.43 -11.46 -7.39
C VAL A 561 6.52 -11.69 -6.33
N LYS A 562 6.18 -12.41 -5.25
CA LYS A 562 7.06 -12.61 -4.09
C LYS A 562 8.35 -13.40 -4.38
N ASN A 563 8.35 -14.21 -5.42
CA ASN A 563 9.51 -15.01 -5.81
C ASN A 563 10.50 -14.19 -6.62
N GLU A 564 9.99 -13.42 -7.54
CA GLU A 564 10.71 -12.63 -8.54
C GLU A 564 11.24 -11.33 -7.93
N VAL A 565 10.50 -10.75 -6.99
CA VAL A 565 10.81 -9.45 -6.36
C VAL A 565 11.11 -9.60 -4.86
N PRO A 566 12.30 -10.10 -4.48
CA PRO A 566 12.73 -10.16 -3.08
C PRO A 566 12.98 -8.76 -2.53
N LEU A 567 12.97 -8.62 -1.21
CA LEU A 567 13.31 -7.36 -0.55
C LEU A 567 14.79 -7.01 -0.73
N ALA A 568 15.11 -5.71 -0.67
CA ALA A 568 16.47 -5.21 -0.81
C ALA A 568 17.47 -5.87 0.16
N GLY A 569 18.69 -6.07 -0.30
CA GLY A 569 19.81 -6.56 0.48
C GLY A 569 20.27 -5.58 1.54
N ARG A 570 21.51 -5.73 2.03
CA ARG A 570 22.06 -4.82 3.02
C ARG A 570 22.15 -3.40 2.48
N ASN A 571 21.59 -2.44 3.23
CA ASN A 571 21.58 -1.02 2.89
C ASN A 571 22.25 -0.18 3.97
N VAL A 572 23.24 0.62 3.60
CA VAL A 572 23.89 1.61 4.47
C VAL A 572 23.50 3.00 3.98
N GLY A 573 23.05 3.86 4.90
CA GLY A 573 22.66 5.20 4.52
C GLY A 573 22.94 6.25 5.61
N PHE A 574 22.87 7.51 5.18
CA PHE A 574 23.10 8.69 6.01
C PHE A 574 21.94 9.66 5.84
N LYS A 575 21.54 10.31 6.95
CA LYS A 575 20.53 11.37 6.95
C LYS A 575 21.09 12.60 7.64
N PHE A 576 20.83 13.74 7.04
CA PHE A 576 21.18 15.04 7.57
C PHE A 576 19.93 15.91 7.63
N ARG A 577 19.75 16.64 8.73
CA ARG A 577 18.63 17.59 8.88
C ARG A 577 19.10 18.82 9.62
N ILE A 578 18.75 19.98 9.10
CA ILE A 578 18.86 21.27 9.79
C ILE A 578 17.45 21.79 10.09
N THR A 579 17.21 22.23 11.30
CA THR A 579 15.92 22.82 11.74
C THR A 579 16.20 24.18 12.36
N PHE A 580 15.39 25.16 12.06
CA PHE A 580 15.55 26.55 12.50
C PHE A 580 14.22 27.26 12.71
#